data_8ae96afd50c2d98f167dca9942b02ebb
#
_entry.id   8ae96afd50c2d98f167dca9942b02ebb
#
_cell.length_a   1.000
_cell.length_b   1.000
_cell.length_c   1.000
_cell.angle_alpha   90.00
_cell.angle_beta   90.00
_cell.angle_gamma   90.00
#
_symmetry.space_group_name_H-M   'P 1'
#
loop_
_entity.id
_entity.type
_entity.pdbx_description
1 polymer ?
#
loop_
_entity_poly.entity_id
_entity_poly.type
_entity_poly.pdbx_seq_one_letter_code
_entity_poly.pdbx_strand_id
1 'polypeptide(L)'
;MTLPDSAKFIRDQIPANGLFAGLDWRISPEPFLLEKNLAQEIESLGRVLLQFYRATNLLYRKSVEGKQPEWIARWLDLGKPRELIELQRLAAFKNEIPRVIRPDILLTESGFSITELDSVPGGIGLTAWLNKTYSAVNHQPSTINLLGGADGMIRGFESIFGDATNVHIVVSEEAATYRPEMEWLANQMRNAEFRVQSSEFADFKDGDAVYRFFELFDLPNVANAKKIFELAAEKKIRVTPPPKPMFEEKMLFALLWNRNLHNFWRQELGEGFLTRLKKIVPYTWLVDPTPMPPHAAIPELNLTDWQQLKTLSQKERDLILKVSGFSENAWGARGVFLGSDLSSADWSAAVDAALKNFETSPSVLQRFHKPALVEASWFDFEKNELVPMKGRARLCPYYFVSGEGDSLRPQLGGVLATIVPADKKVVHGMTDAILAPCA
;
A
#
# COMPACT_ATOMS: atom_id res chain seq x y z
N MET A 1 27.10 19.25 -10.99
CA MET A 1 26.12 19.42 -12.08
C MET A 1 25.20 20.55 -11.64
N THR A 2 24.77 21.45 -12.53
CA THR A 2 23.76 22.47 -12.18
C THR A 2 22.37 21.81 -12.09
N LEU A 3 21.39 22.46 -11.44
CA LEU A 3 20.02 21.92 -11.37
C LEU A 3 19.40 21.68 -12.75
N PRO A 4 19.53 22.61 -13.74
CA PRO A 4 19.10 22.34 -15.09
C PRO A 4 19.79 21.13 -15.76
N ASP A 5 21.08 20.96 -15.53
CA ASP A 5 21.81 19.80 -16.09
C ASP A 5 21.35 18.50 -15.43
N SER A 6 21.07 18.52 -14.13
CA SER A 6 20.50 17.35 -13.43
C SER A 6 19.15 16.95 -13.99
N ALA A 7 18.24 17.92 -14.20
CA ALA A 7 16.93 17.64 -14.78
C ALA A 7 17.04 17.07 -16.20
N LYS A 8 17.92 17.63 -17.03
CA LYS A 8 18.19 17.12 -18.40
C LYS A 8 18.77 15.71 -18.35
N PHE A 9 19.74 15.46 -17.47
CA PHE A 9 20.31 14.13 -17.28
C PHE A 9 19.22 13.11 -16.91
N ILE A 10 18.38 13.43 -15.91
CA ILE A 10 17.28 12.53 -15.49
C ILE A 10 16.34 12.24 -16.64
N ARG A 11 15.89 13.28 -17.38
CA ARG A 11 15.03 13.12 -18.56
C ARG A 11 15.65 12.20 -19.61
N ASP A 12 16.94 12.41 -19.90
CA ASP A 12 17.66 11.69 -20.95
C ASP A 12 17.92 10.21 -20.58
N GLN A 13 17.78 9.83 -19.29
CA GLN A 13 17.81 8.44 -18.82
C GLN A 13 16.45 7.74 -18.92
N ILE A 14 15.35 8.45 -19.22
CA ILE A 14 14.01 7.82 -19.36
C ILE A 14 14.05 6.85 -20.54
N PRO A 15 13.74 5.56 -20.34
CA PRO A 15 13.68 4.59 -21.42
C PRO A 15 12.68 5.03 -22.51
N ALA A 16 13.09 4.94 -23.76
CA ALA A 16 12.27 5.35 -24.91
C ALA A 16 10.96 4.57 -25.03
N ASN A 17 10.94 3.32 -24.53
CA ASN A 17 9.78 2.44 -24.51
C ASN A 17 9.65 1.77 -23.14
N GLY A 18 8.44 1.40 -22.77
CA GLY A 18 8.17 0.61 -21.55
C GLY A 18 7.88 1.46 -20.33
N LEU A 19 8.77 1.46 -19.33
CA LEU A 19 8.54 1.91 -17.95
C LEU A 19 7.74 3.22 -17.79
N PHE A 20 7.93 4.19 -18.66
CA PHE A 20 7.26 5.50 -18.61
C PHE A 20 6.36 5.78 -19.82
N ALA A 21 6.08 4.79 -20.65
CA ALA A 21 5.21 4.97 -21.81
C ALA A 21 3.81 5.44 -21.36
N GLY A 22 3.39 6.60 -21.85
CA GLY A 22 2.08 7.17 -21.50
C GLY A 22 1.98 7.78 -20.10
N LEU A 23 3.08 7.93 -19.38
CA LEU A 23 3.12 8.58 -18.08
C LEU A 23 3.57 10.05 -18.23
N ASP A 24 2.75 10.97 -17.73
CA ASP A 24 3.04 12.40 -17.69
C ASP A 24 3.28 12.83 -16.25
N TRP A 25 4.50 13.26 -15.93
CA TRP A 25 4.91 13.69 -14.61
C TRP A 25 6.02 14.75 -14.70
N ARG A 26 6.14 15.57 -13.65
CA ARG A 26 7.10 16.66 -13.57
C ARG A 26 8.42 16.18 -12.98
N ILE A 27 9.53 16.44 -13.68
CA ILE A 27 10.86 16.06 -13.24
C ILE A 27 11.42 17.10 -12.26
N SER A 28 11.70 16.69 -11.03
CA SER A 28 12.51 17.46 -10.10
C SER A 28 13.98 17.22 -10.39
N PRO A 29 14.84 18.25 -10.36
CA PRO A 29 16.28 18.05 -10.50
C PRO A 29 16.94 17.42 -9.26
N GLU A 30 16.23 17.38 -8.13
CA GLU A 30 16.70 16.91 -6.84
C GLU A 30 15.73 15.91 -6.20
N PRO A 31 16.21 14.99 -5.35
CA PRO A 31 15.34 14.12 -4.55
C PRO A 31 14.53 14.96 -3.57
N PHE A 32 13.42 14.39 -3.09
CA PHE A 32 12.61 15.00 -2.03
C PHE A 32 13.31 14.82 -0.68
N LEU A 33 13.75 15.93 -0.09
CA LEU A 33 14.50 15.91 1.16
C LEU A 33 13.56 15.75 2.35
N LEU A 34 13.83 14.76 3.19
CA LEU A 34 13.12 14.54 4.44
C LEU A 34 13.93 15.09 5.62
N GLU A 35 13.22 15.58 6.63
CA GLU A 35 13.86 15.86 7.90
C GLU A 35 14.45 14.56 8.49
N LYS A 36 15.62 14.66 9.10
CA LYS A 36 16.38 13.51 9.64
C LYS A 36 15.53 12.61 10.55
N ASN A 37 14.73 13.20 11.43
CA ASN A 37 13.89 12.45 12.35
C ASN A 37 12.81 11.66 11.59
N LEU A 38 12.21 12.26 10.56
CA LEU A 38 11.20 11.61 9.72
C LEU A 38 11.82 10.47 8.91
N ALA A 39 12.99 10.67 8.32
CA ALA A 39 13.72 9.63 7.61
C ALA A 39 14.01 8.42 8.53
N GLN A 40 14.51 8.65 9.75
CA GLN A 40 14.73 7.59 10.73
C GLN A 40 13.45 6.88 11.19
N GLU A 41 12.36 7.64 11.35
CA GLU A 41 11.06 7.05 11.64
C GLU A 41 10.59 6.12 10.50
N ILE A 42 10.73 6.54 9.25
CA ILE A 42 10.40 5.72 8.08
C ILE A 42 11.30 4.48 8.03
N GLU A 43 12.61 4.60 8.20
CA GLU A 43 13.53 3.45 8.19
C GLU A 43 13.15 2.39 9.23
N SER A 44 12.76 2.82 10.43
CA SER A 44 12.39 1.91 11.52
C SER A 44 10.96 1.34 11.43
N LEU A 45 10.10 1.93 10.59
CA LEU A 45 8.67 1.61 10.53
C LEU A 45 8.41 0.19 10.03
N GLY A 46 9.28 -0.34 9.16
CA GLY A 46 9.11 -1.68 8.61
C GLY A 46 8.94 -2.78 9.65
N ARG A 47 9.65 -2.69 10.78
CA ARG A 47 9.53 -3.67 11.89
C ARG A 47 8.15 -3.61 12.54
N VAL A 48 7.60 -2.43 12.71
CA VAL A 48 6.27 -2.22 13.32
C VAL A 48 5.19 -2.77 12.40
N LEU A 49 5.29 -2.51 11.08
CA LEU A 49 4.32 -2.99 10.10
C LEU A 49 4.41 -4.51 9.91
N LEU A 50 5.61 -5.09 9.89
CA LEU A 50 5.78 -6.53 9.85
C LEU A 50 5.12 -7.21 11.06
N GLN A 51 5.35 -6.68 12.27
CA GLN A 51 4.71 -7.21 13.48
C GLN A 51 3.20 -7.03 13.45
N PHE A 52 2.70 -5.92 12.91
CA PHE A 52 1.27 -5.71 12.73
C PHE A 52 0.66 -6.76 11.78
N TYR A 53 1.28 -7.06 10.64
CA TYR A 53 0.81 -8.13 9.74
C TYR A 53 0.85 -9.51 10.40
N ARG A 54 1.92 -9.83 11.15
CA ARG A 54 2.00 -11.09 11.92
C ARG A 54 0.88 -11.20 12.97
N ALA A 55 0.65 -10.14 13.73
CA ALA A 55 -0.40 -10.08 14.74
C ALA A 55 -1.79 -10.16 14.11
N THR A 56 -2.03 -9.49 12.99
CA THR A 56 -3.30 -9.58 12.26
C THR A 56 -3.57 -10.98 11.73
N ASN A 57 -2.56 -11.63 11.15
CA ASN A 57 -2.66 -13.03 10.72
C ASN A 57 -3.00 -13.97 11.88
N LEU A 58 -2.38 -13.75 13.04
CA LEU A 58 -2.66 -14.54 14.24
C LEU A 58 -4.08 -14.27 14.76
N LEU A 59 -4.52 -13.01 14.75
CA LEU A 59 -5.88 -12.61 15.17
C LEU A 59 -6.94 -13.34 14.35
N TYR A 60 -6.83 -13.29 13.01
CA TYR A 60 -7.74 -14.00 12.12
C TYR A 60 -7.78 -15.49 12.41
N ARG A 61 -6.62 -16.12 12.51
CA ARG A 61 -6.53 -17.56 12.81
C ARG A 61 -7.14 -17.92 14.15
N LYS A 62 -6.83 -17.16 15.20
CA LYS A 62 -7.41 -17.39 16.53
C LYS A 62 -8.94 -17.21 16.52
N SER A 63 -9.47 -16.30 15.69
CA SER A 63 -10.90 -16.14 15.48
C SER A 63 -11.53 -17.36 14.79
N VAL A 64 -10.92 -17.85 13.71
CA VAL A 64 -11.36 -19.08 13.03
C VAL A 64 -11.32 -20.31 13.94
N GLU A 65 -10.35 -20.36 14.87
CA GLU A 65 -10.18 -21.45 15.85
C GLU A 65 -11.09 -21.29 17.09
N GLY A 66 -11.95 -20.25 17.17
CA GLY A 66 -12.80 -19.97 18.32
C GLY A 66 -12.05 -19.46 19.56
N LYS A 67 -10.77 -19.07 19.43
CA LYS A 67 -9.91 -18.55 20.52
C LYS A 67 -9.95 -17.01 20.61
N GLN A 68 -10.55 -16.37 19.65
CA GLN A 68 -10.89 -14.95 19.60
C GLN A 68 -12.31 -14.82 19.05
N PRO A 69 -13.01 -13.69 19.23
CA PRO A 69 -14.38 -13.53 18.80
C PRO A 69 -14.58 -13.85 17.30
N GLU A 70 -15.63 -14.60 16.97
CA GLU A 70 -15.95 -15.07 15.60
C GLU A 70 -16.20 -13.91 14.63
N TRP A 71 -16.71 -12.78 15.11
CA TRP A 71 -17.00 -11.63 14.26
C TRP A 71 -15.76 -11.09 13.54
N ILE A 72 -14.53 -11.34 14.04
CA ILE A 72 -13.29 -10.89 13.42
C ILE A 72 -13.07 -11.61 12.10
N ALA A 73 -13.12 -12.95 12.11
CA ALA A 73 -13.00 -13.73 10.89
C ALA A 73 -14.18 -13.45 9.95
N ARG A 74 -15.41 -13.35 10.47
CA ARG A 74 -16.58 -12.98 9.68
C ARG A 74 -16.40 -11.66 8.95
N TRP A 75 -15.93 -10.61 9.61
CA TRP A 75 -15.69 -9.31 8.97
C TRP A 75 -14.66 -9.40 7.85
N LEU A 76 -13.54 -10.10 8.11
CA LEU A 76 -12.47 -10.27 7.13
C LEU A 76 -12.84 -11.19 5.96
N ASP A 77 -13.88 -11.99 6.10
CA ASP A 77 -14.38 -12.90 5.07
C ASP A 77 -15.57 -12.30 4.28
N LEU A 78 -16.13 -11.14 4.69
CA LEU A 78 -17.25 -10.50 3.99
C LEU A 78 -16.95 -10.28 2.51
N GLY A 79 -17.93 -10.62 1.68
CA GLY A 79 -17.89 -10.44 0.23
C GLY A 79 -16.96 -11.38 -0.53
N LYS A 80 -16.27 -12.30 0.14
CA LYS A 80 -15.29 -13.19 -0.48
C LYS A 80 -15.87 -14.54 -0.86
N PRO A 81 -15.45 -15.12 -2.01
CA PRO A 81 -15.84 -16.47 -2.39
C PRO A 81 -15.40 -17.50 -1.35
N ARG A 82 -16.25 -18.51 -1.14
CA ARG A 82 -15.98 -19.57 -0.15
C ARG A 82 -14.67 -20.30 -0.43
N GLU A 83 -14.36 -20.56 -1.68
CA GLU A 83 -13.15 -21.25 -2.11
C GLU A 83 -11.89 -20.46 -1.71
N LEU A 84 -11.93 -19.14 -1.81
CA LEU A 84 -10.83 -18.28 -1.40
C LEU A 84 -10.69 -18.23 0.13
N ILE A 85 -11.82 -18.21 0.86
CA ILE A 85 -11.82 -18.29 2.32
C ILE A 85 -11.22 -19.63 2.79
N GLU A 86 -11.58 -20.74 2.16
CA GLU A 86 -11.02 -22.06 2.47
C GLU A 86 -9.53 -22.12 2.14
N LEU A 87 -9.12 -21.58 0.99
CA LEU A 87 -7.73 -21.51 0.56
C LEU A 87 -6.84 -20.75 1.56
N GLN A 88 -7.23 -19.54 2.00
CA GLN A 88 -6.44 -18.78 2.96
C GLN A 88 -6.27 -19.47 4.31
N ARG A 89 -7.18 -20.40 4.66
CA ARG A 89 -7.16 -21.19 5.91
C ARG A 89 -6.33 -22.45 5.83
N LEU A 90 -5.84 -22.85 4.64
CA LEU A 90 -4.99 -24.02 4.51
C LEU A 90 -3.73 -23.93 5.37
N ALA A 91 -3.30 -25.07 5.90
CA ALA A 91 -2.10 -25.16 6.73
C ALA A 91 -0.84 -24.67 5.99
N ALA A 92 -0.78 -24.84 4.67
CA ALA A 92 0.32 -24.38 3.82
C ALA A 92 0.53 -22.86 3.92
N PHE A 93 -0.55 -22.08 4.02
CA PHE A 93 -0.50 -20.62 4.10
C PHE A 93 -0.60 -20.07 5.53
N LYS A 94 -0.64 -20.94 6.53
CA LYS A 94 -0.89 -20.59 7.93
C LYS A 94 -0.06 -19.39 8.43
N ASN A 95 1.24 -19.36 8.12
CA ASN A 95 2.18 -18.36 8.60
C ASN A 95 2.60 -17.36 7.49
N GLU A 96 2.08 -17.55 6.27
CA GLU A 96 2.43 -16.69 5.15
C GLU A 96 1.82 -15.29 5.31
N ILE A 97 2.65 -14.29 5.05
CA ILE A 97 2.31 -12.87 5.04
C ILE A 97 2.90 -12.22 3.78
N PRO A 98 2.40 -11.05 3.34
CA PRO A 98 3.01 -10.33 2.24
C PRO A 98 4.49 -10.04 2.49
N ARG A 99 5.31 -10.27 1.47
CA ARG A 99 6.76 -10.02 1.53
C ARG A 99 7.14 -8.62 1.07
N VAL A 100 6.21 -7.89 0.49
CA VAL A 100 6.32 -6.45 0.22
C VAL A 100 5.26 -5.74 1.05
N ILE A 101 5.66 -4.74 1.83
CA ILE A 101 4.77 -3.92 2.64
C ILE A 101 4.98 -2.46 2.21
N ARG A 102 3.93 -1.84 1.67
CA ARG A 102 3.95 -0.43 1.29
C ARG A 102 2.84 0.32 2.03
N PRO A 103 3.18 1.13 3.03
CA PRO A 103 2.23 2.10 3.56
C PRO A 103 2.13 3.31 2.63
N ASP A 104 0.92 3.84 2.46
CA ASP A 104 0.71 5.17 1.91
C ASP A 104 0.75 6.19 3.05
N ILE A 105 1.78 7.02 3.05
CA ILE A 105 2.06 8.01 4.10
C ILE A 105 1.72 9.40 3.59
N LEU A 106 0.89 10.13 4.33
CA LEU A 106 0.66 11.56 4.12
C LEU A 106 1.42 12.37 5.18
N LEU A 107 2.20 13.35 4.75
CA LEU A 107 2.82 14.30 5.66
C LEU A 107 1.74 15.22 6.24
N THR A 108 1.79 15.45 7.56
CA THR A 108 0.86 16.33 8.28
C THR A 108 1.66 17.37 9.08
N GLU A 109 1.01 18.42 9.59
CA GLU A 109 1.68 19.44 10.41
C GLU A 109 2.31 18.86 11.70
N SER A 110 1.80 17.73 12.20
CA SER A 110 2.29 17.07 13.43
C SER A 110 3.17 15.84 13.19
N GLY A 111 3.59 15.59 11.95
CA GLY A 111 4.36 14.41 11.54
C GLY A 111 3.80 13.75 10.29
N PHE A 112 3.27 12.53 10.40
CA PHE A 112 2.67 11.83 9.27
C PHE A 112 1.54 10.89 9.67
N SER A 113 0.72 10.51 8.69
CA SER A 113 -0.35 9.52 8.83
C SER A 113 -0.23 8.43 7.79
N ILE A 114 -0.46 7.17 8.19
CA ILE A 114 -0.59 6.03 7.27
C ILE A 114 -2.06 5.89 6.90
N THR A 115 -2.40 6.09 5.65
CA THR A 115 -3.78 6.05 5.18
C THR A 115 -4.21 4.70 4.65
N GLU A 116 -3.24 3.85 4.27
CA GLU A 116 -3.44 2.54 3.65
C GLU A 116 -2.18 1.68 3.81
N LEU A 117 -2.36 0.36 3.83
CA LEU A 117 -1.29 -0.63 3.64
C LEU A 117 -1.58 -1.41 2.38
N ASP A 118 -0.64 -1.42 1.46
CA ASP A 118 -0.73 -2.16 0.21
C ASP A 118 0.20 -3.38 0.24
N SER A 119 -0.34 -4.54 -0.09
CA SER A 119 0.38 -5.82 -0.13
C SER A 119 0.72 -6.27 -1.56
N VAL A 120 0.16 -5.61 -2.59
CA VAL A 120 0.43 -5.82 -4.02
C VAL A 120 0.82 -4.47 -4.67
N PRO A 121 1.82 -3.77 -4.13
CA PRO A 121 2.06 -2.39 -4.53
C PRO A 121 2.61 -2.25 -5.94
N GLY A 122 2.02 -1.34 -6.70
CA GLY A 122 2.65 -0.76 -7.88
C GLY A 122 3.78 0.21 -7.54
N GLY A 123 4.58 0.61 -8.53
CA GLY A 123 5.64 1.59 -8.38
C GLY A 123 6.99 1.02 -7.90
N ILE A 124 7.14 -0.31 -7.81
CA ILE A 124 8.41 -0.94 -7.40
C ILE A 124 9.49 -0.65 -8.44
N GLY A 125 9.21 -0.91 -9.73
CA GLY A 125 10.14 -0.66 -10.83
C GLY A 125 10.40 0.82 -11.04
N LEU A 126 9.36 1.65 -10.95
CA LEU A 126 9.46 3.11 -11.02
C LEU A 126 10.39 3.67 -9.92
N THR A 127 10.19 3.26 -8.66
CA THR A 127 11.01 3.71 -7.53
C THR A 127 12.46 3.22 -7.67
N ALA A 128 12.64 1.99 -8.15
CA ALA A 128 13.97 1.44 -8.41
C ALA A 128 14.72 2.26 -9.48
N TRP A 129 14.05 2.62 -10.57
CA TRP A 129 14.61 3.47 -11.61
C TRP A 129 14.97 4.86 -11.08
N LEU A 130 14.07 5.49 -10.32
CA LEU A 130 14.32 6.80 -9.70
C LEU A 130 15.53 6.76 -8.78
N ASN A 131 15.61 5.80 -7.86
CA ASN A 131 16.74 5.67 -6.95
C ASN A 131 18.06 5.53 -7.73
N LYS A 132 18.09 4.67 -8.74
CA LYS A 132 19.30 4.43 -9.57
C LYS A 132 19.70 5.67 -10.34
N THR A 133 18.75 6.34 -10.98
CA THR A 133 19.00 7.52 -11.82
C THR A 133 19.47 8.71 -10.97
N TYR A 134 18.77 9.01 -9.86
CA TYR A 134 19.16 10.12 -8.99
C TYR A 134 20.48 9.87 -8.26
N SER A 135 20.82 8.62 -7.97
CA SER A 135 22.15 8.28 -7.42
C SER A 135 23.29 8.52 -8.42
N ALA A 136 23.01 8.48 -9.73
CA ALA A 136 24.00 8.78 -10.76
C ALA A 136 24.17 10.29 -11.03
N VAL A 137 23.26 11.14 -10.55
CA VAL A 137 23.39 12.59 -10.64
C VAL A 137 24.46 13.05 -9.68
N ASN A 138 25.56 13.64 -10.20
CA ASN A 138 26.62 14.20 -9.38
C ASN A 138 26.21 15.52 -8.74
N HIS A 139 25.55 15.45 -7.58
CA HIS A 139 25.31 16.61 -6.75
C HIS A 139 26.60 17.02 -6.03
N GLN A 140 26.95 18.31 -6.07
CA GLN A 140 28.01 18.88 -5.25
C GLN A 140 27.35 19.74 -4.14
N PRO A 141 27.60 19.47 -2.86
CA PRO A 141 28.44 18.41 -2.28
C PRO A 141 27.76 17.04 -2.24
N SER A 142 28.52 15.96 -2.32
CA SER A 142 28.12 14.54 -2.38
C SER A 142 27.51 13.99 -1.08
N THR A 143 26.63 14.74 -0.41
CA THR A 143 26.09 14.41 0.91
C THR A 143 24.62 13.94 0.89
N ILE A 144 23.99 13.88 -0.28
CA ILE A 144 22.61 13.44 -0.40
C ILE A 144 22.59 11.91 -0.49
N ASN A 145 22.13 11.26 0.58
CA ASN A 145 21.98 9.82 0.65
C ASN A 145 20.50 9.43 0.45
N LEU A 146 20.19 8.83 -0.68
CA LEU A 146 18.83 8.32 -0.94
C LEU A 146 18.46 7.22 0.06
N LEU A 147 17.24 7.25 0.57
CA LEU A 147 16.69 6.19 1.41
C LEU A 147 16.65 4.88 0.61
N GLY A 148 17.26 3.83 1.17
CA GLY A 148 17.46 2.55 0.49
C GLY A 148 18.67 2.50 -0.46
N GLY A 149 19.22 3.65 -0.85
CA GLY A 149 20.35 3.75 -1.80
C GLY A 149 19.98 3.43 -3.25
N ALA A 150 20.98 3.40 -4.14
CA ALA A 150 20.78 3.22 -5.58
C ALA A 150 20.06 1.90 -5.95
N ASP A 151 20.44 0.79 -5.33
CA ASP A 151 19.99 -0.55 -5.67
C ASP A 151 19.11 -1.20 -4.58
N GLY A 152 18.68 -0.43 -3.57
CA GLY A 152 17.92 -0.99 -2.46
C GLY A 152 16.59 -1.63 -2.86
N MET A 153 15.89 -1.04 -3.83
CA MET A 153 14.65 -1.60 -4.38
C MET A 153 14.90 -2.93 -5.10
N ILE A 154 15.96 -3.00 -5.91
CA ILE A 154 16.33 -4.19 -6.69
C ILE A 154 16.73 -5.32 -5.75
N ARG A 155 17.71 -5.06 -4.87
CA ARG A 155 18.17 -6.07 -3.87
C ARG A 155 17.05 -6.49 -2.93
N GLY A 156 16.21 -5.55 -2.51
CA GLY A 156 15.08 -5.85 -1.65
C GLY A 156 14.07 -6.78 -2.33
N PHE A 157 13.70 -6.48 -3.56
CA PHE A 157 12.76 -7.33 -4.32
C PHE A 157 13.34 -8.71 -4.62
N GLU A 158 14.61 -8.83 -4.99
CA GLU A 158 15.27 -10.13 -5.13
C GLU A 158 15.23 -10.96 -3.82
N SER A 159 15.46 -10.30 -2.69
CA SER A 159 15.61 -10.98 -1.40
C SER A 159 14.36 -11.69 -0.88
N ILE A 160 13.17 -11.29 -1.36
CA ILE A 160 11.91 -11.90 -0.90
C ILE A 160 11.68 -13.32 -1.44
N PHE A 161 12.41 -13.74 -2.46
CA PHE A 161 12.26 -15.04 -3.10
C PHE A 161 13.24 -16.10 -2.57
N GLY A 162 14.14 -15.69 -1.66
CA GLY A 162 15.10 -16.62 -1.04
C GLY A 162 16.07 -17.21 -2.04
N ASP A 163 16.09 -18.54 -2.14
CA ASP A 163 16.99 -19.32 -3.00
C ASP A 163 16.33 -19.77 -4.32
N ALA A 164 15.16 -19.24 -4.69
CA ALA A 164 14.52 -19.55 -5.96
C ALA A 164 15.41 -19.11 -7.14
N THR A 165 15.60 -20.01 -8.10
CA THR A 165 16.39 -19.73 -9.31
C THR A 165 15.55 -19.19 -10.45
N ASN A 166 14.25 -19.46 -10.45
CA ASN A 166 13.29 -18.91 -11.41
C ASN A 166 12.17 -18.18 -10.67
N VAL A 167 11.89 -16.96 -11.09
CA VAL A 167 10.85 -16.14 -10.52
C VAL A 167 9.93 -15.65 -11.63
N HIS A 168 8.65 -15.96 -11.50
CA HIS A 168 7.60 -15.52 -12.42
C HIS A 168 6.82 -14.37 -11.79
N ILE A 169 6.85 -13.20 -12.43
CA ILE A 169 6.00 -12.06 -12.05
C ILE A 169 4.72 -12.15 -12.88
N VAL A 170 3.64 -12.61 -12.29
CA VAL A 170 2.35 -12.78 -12.98
C VAL A 170 1.53 -11.50 -12.87
N VAL A 171 1.32 -10.83 -14.01
CA VAL A 171 0.58 -9.57 -14.10
C VAL A 171 -0.76 -9.81 -14.79
N SER A 172 -1.87 -9.46 -14.13
CA SER A 172 -3.22 -9.53 -14.73
C SER A 172 -3.47 -8.42 -15.74
N GLU A 173 -4.55 -8.52 -16.50
CA GLU A 173 -4.97 -7.47 -17.44
C GLU A 173 -5.43 -6.18 -16.70
N GLU A 174 -6.06 -6.30 -15.53
CA GLU A 174 -6.41 -5.14 -14.68
C GLU A 174 -5.14 -4.38 -14.23
N ALA A 175 -4.04 -5.09 -13.99
CA ALA A 175 -2.76 -4.52 -13.61
C ALA A 175 -1.82 -4.25 -14.81
N ALA A 176 -2.29 -4.35 -16.05
CA ALA A 176 -1.46 -4.29 -17.27
C ALA A 176 -0.64 -2.99 -17.39
N THR A 177 -1.14 -1.88 -16.86
CA THR A 177 -0.41 -0.59 -16.82
C THR A 177 0.91 -0.66 -16.05
N TYR A 178 1.07 -1.62 -15.15
CA TYR A 178 2.31 -1.85 -14.38
C TYR A 178 3.24 -2.87 -15.03
N ARG A 179 2.83 -3.56 -16.09
CA ARG A 179 3.67 -4.55 -16.79
C ARG A 179 5.02 -3.97 -17.22
N PRO A 180 5.11 -2.77 -17.83
CA PRO A 180 6.39 -2.21 -18.27
C PRO A 180 7.37 -1.99 -17.09
N GLU A 181 6.89 -1.59 -15.92
CA GLU A 181 7.77 -1.42 -14.76
C GLU A 181 8.26 -2.76 -14.21
N MET A 182 7.42 -3.81 -14.25
CA MET A 182 7.83 -5.15 -13.84
C MET A 182 8.82 -5.79 -14.82
N GLU A 183 8.66 -5.55 -16.12
CA GLU A 183 9.62 -5.96 -17.15
C GLU A 183 10.97 -5.26 -16.97
N TRP A 184 10.94 -3.94 -16.73
CA TRP A 184 12.17 -3.20 -16.45
C TRP A 184 12.84 -3.74 -15.19
N LEU A 185 12.08 -3.97 -14.11
CA LEU A 185 12.59 -4.50 -12.86
C LEU A 185 13.19 -5.89 -13.04
N ALA A 186 12.50 -6.80 -13.73
CA ALA A 186 12.98 -8.16 -14.04
C ALA A 186 14.34 -8.13 -14.75
N ASN A 187 14.53 -7.20 -15.69
CA ASN A 187 15.79 -7.03 -16.42
C ASN A 187 16.94 -6.46 -15.56
N GLN A 188 16.68 -5.95 -14.35
CA GLN A 188 17.72 -5.50 -13.43
C GLN A 188 18.21 -6.61 -12.50
N MET A 189 17.48 -7.72 -12.37
CA MET A 189 17.79 -8.82 -11.44
C MET A 189 19.00 -9.63 -11.90
N ARG A 190 19.77 -10.20 -10.94
CA ARG A 190 21.05 -10.86 -11.23
C ARG A 190 21.18 -12.24 -10.59
N ASN A 191 20.47 -12.49 -9.48
CA ASN A 191 20.67 -13.70 -8.67
C ASN A 191 19.75 -14.85 -9.08
N ALA A 192 18.68 -14.57 -9.83
CA ALA A 192 17.73 -15.53 -10.35
C ALA A 192 17.23 -15.09 -11.72
N GLU A 193 16.60 -16.00 -12.47
CA GLU A 193 15.95 -15.68 -13.72
C GLU A 193 14.55 -15.14 -13.46
N PHE A 194 14.32 -13.86 -13.73
CA PHE A 194 13.03 -13.19 -13.57
C PHE A 194 12.33 -13.07 -14.92
N ARG A 195 11.06 -13.46 -14.96
CA ARG A 195 10.22 -13.34 -16.17
C ARG A 195 8.86 -12.78 -15.82
N VAL A 196 8.42 -11.78 -16.57
CA VAL A 196 7.06 -11.26 -16.47
C VAL A 196 6.15 -12.14 -17.32
N GLN A 197 5.10 -12.67 -16.69
CA GLN A 197 4.15 -13.59 -17.31
C GLN A 197 2.76 -12.96 -17.42
N SER A 198 1.97 -13.47 -18.36
CA SER A 198 0.54 -13.20 -18.41
C SER A 198 -0.24 -14.10 -17.46
N SER A 199 -1.53 -13.79 -17.28
CA SER A 199 -2.48 -14.65 -16.57
C SER A 199 -2.73 -16.01 -17.21
N GLU A 200 -2.27 -16.22 -18.45
CA GLU A 200 -2.40 -17.48 -19.19
C GLU A 200 -1.20 -18.42 -19.01
N PHE A 201 -0.08 -17.94 -18.48
CA PHE A 201 1.12 -18.78 -18.31
C PHE A 201 0.87 -19.90 -17.32
N ALA A 202 1.28 -21.14 -17.70
CA ALA A 202 0.98 -22.34 -16.91
C ALA A 202 2.15 -23.29 -16.69
N ASP A 203 3.35 -22.99 -17.20
CA ASP A 203 4.50 -23.89 -17.14
C ASP A 203 5.40 -23.63 -15.93
N PHE A 204 4.81 -23.70 -14.71
CA PHE A 204 5.54 -23.61 -13.45
C PHE A 204 6.22 -24.92 -13.09
N LYS A 205 7.45 -24.86 -12.59
CA LYS A 205 8.26 -26.02 -12.18
C LYS A 205 8.41 -26.06 -10.65
N ASP A 206 8.71 -27.24 -10.13
CA ASP A 206 9.03 -27.40 -8.72
C ASP A 206 10.25 -26.55 -8.34
N GLY A 207 10.11 -25.76 -7.28
CA GLY A 207 11.14 -24.81 -6.82
C GLY A 207 11.01 -23.39 -7.35
N ASP A 208 10.13 -23.13 -8.34
CA ASP A 208 9.87 -21.80 -8.84
C ASP A 208 9.26 -20.91 -7.74
N ALA A 209 9.45 -19.59 -7.90
CA ALA A 209 8.73 -18.60 -7.12
C ALA A 209 7.82 -17.75 -8.02
N VAL A 210 6.69 -17.35 -7.47
CA VAL A 210 5.72 -16.48 -8.15
C VAL A 210 5.52 -15.21 -7.35
N TYR A 211 5.74 -14.07 -7.97
CA TYR A 211 5.23 -12.80 -7.50
C TYR A 211 3.86 -12.56 -8.12
N ARG A 212 2.82 -12.59 -7.29
CA ARG A 212 1.44 -12.36 -7.70
C ARG A 212 1.21 -10.85 -7.82
N PHE A 213 1.31 -10.32 -9.03
CA PHE A 213 1.03 -8.92 -9.31
C PHE A 213 -0.39 -8.76 -9.85
N PHE A 214 -1.35 -9.16 -9.04
CA PHE A 214 -2.79 -8.98 -9.24
C PHE A 214 -3.50 -9.04 -7.89
N GLU A 215 -4.57 -8.29 -7.75
CA GLU A 215 -5.44 -8.30 -6.57
C GLU A 215 -6.33 -9.54 -6.55
N LEU A 216 -6.71 -10.02 -5.36
CA LEU A 216 -7.51 -11.24 -5.24
C LEU A 216 -8.97 -11.05 -5.68
N PHE A 217 -9.47 -9.82 -5.76
CA PHE A 217 -10.79 -9.59 -6.35
C PHE A 217 -10.81 -9.88 -7.85
N ASP A 218 -9.67 -9.79 -8.54
CA ASP A 218 -9.50 -10.00 -9.97
C ASP A 218 -9.34 -11.49 -10.37
N LEU A 219 -9.37 -12.41 -9.40
CA LEU A 219 -9.22 -13.85 -9.64
C LEU A 219 -10.07 -14.41 -10.77
N PRO A 220 -11.33 -13.98 -11.00
CA PRO A 220 -12.13 -14.47 -12.12
C PRO A 220 -11.49 -14.23 -13.49
N ASN A 221 -10.61 -13.23 -13.61
CA ASN A 221 -9.94 -12.82 -14.84
C ASN A 221 -8.48 -13.35 -14.93
N VAL A 222 -8.00 -14.11 -13.93
CA VAL A 222 -6.62 -14.63 -13.86
C VAL A 222 -6.64 -16.15 -14.03
N ALA A 223 -6.55 -16.62 -15.27
CA ALA A 223 -6.74 -18.02 -15.63
C ALA A 223 -5.80 -18.99 -14.89
N ASN A 224 -4.55 -18.57 -14.63
CA ASN A 224 -3.54 -19.41 -13.96
C ASN A 224 -3.59 -19.36 -12.43
N ALA A 225 -4.41 -18.49 -11.81
CA ALA A 225 -4.42 -18.28 -10.36
C ALA A 225 -4.69 -19.58 -9.59
N LYS A 226 -5.69 -20.36 -10.02
CA LYS A 226 -6.01 -21.64 -9.39
C LYS A 226 -4.81 -22.56 -9.38
N LYS A 227 -4.12 -22.72 -10.50
CA LYS A 227 -2.94 -23.59 -10.62
C LYS A 227 -1.79 -23.10 -9.72
N ILE A 228 -1.53 -21.79 -9.70
CA ILE A 228 -0.51 -21.20 -8.82
C ILE A 228 -0.79 -21.53 -7.37
N PHE A 229 -2.04 -21.36 -6.92
CA PHE A 229 -2.38 -21.61 -5.51
C PHE A 229 -2.41 -23.08 -5.13
N GLU A 230 -2.81 -23.97 -6.05
CA GLU A 230 -2.72 -25.42 -5.85
C GLU A 230 -1.25 -25.87 -5.70
N LEU A 231 -0.37 -25.46 -6.61
CA LEU A 231 1.06 -25.77 -6.53
C LEU A 231 1.72 -25.18 -5.27
N ALA A 232 1.32 -23.97 -4.86
CA ALA A 232 1.81 -23.36 -3.64
C ALA A 232 1.28 -24.08 -2.38
N ALA A 233 0.02 -24.53 -2.37
CA ALA A 233 -0.53 -25.34 -1.28
C ALA A 233 0.16 -26.69 -1.13
N GLU A 234 0.61 -27.29 -2.24
CA GLU A 234 1.42 -28.51 -2.29
C GLU A 234 2.90 -28.23 -1.98
N LYS A 235 3.31 -26.97 -1.77
CA LYS A 235 4.69 -26.52 -1.53
C LYS A 235 5.66 -26.83 -2.69
N LYS A 236 5.14 -26.98 -3.90
CA LYS A 236 5.94 -27.12 -5.11
C LYS A 236 6.54 -25.82 -5.58
N ILE A 237 5.78 -24.73 -5.41
CA ILE A 237 6.25 -23.38 -5.71
C ILE A 237 6.04 -22.47 -4.48
N ARG A 238 6.73 -21.33 -4.46
CA ARG A 238 6.48 -20.25 -3.50
C ARG A 238 5.64 -19.17 -4.16
N VAL A 239 4.68 -18.59 -3.41
CA VAL A 239 3.86 -17.48 -3.90
C VAL A 239 3.89 -16.31 -2.92
N THR A 240 4.13 -15.13 -3.41
CA THR A 240 4.02 -13.89 -2.64
C THR A 240 3.42 -12.78 -3.51
N PRO A 241 2.49 -11.95 -2.99
CA PRO A 241 1.77 -12.11 -1.72
C PRO A 241 0.98 -13.43 -1.65
N PRO A 242 0.73 -13.97 -0.45
CA PRO A 242 -0.05 -15.21 -0.30
C PRO A 242 -1.51 -14.98 -0.71
N PRO A 243 -2.28 -16.07 -1.02
CA PRO A 243 -3.72 -15.97 -1.35
C PRO A 243 -4.56 -15.71 -0.09
N LYS A 244 -4.31 -14.58 0.56
CA LYS A 244 -4.97 -14.15 1.80
C LYS A 244 -5.60 -12.78 1.62
N PRO A 245 -6.86 -12.69 1.20
CA PRO A 245 -7.53 -11.43 0.93
C PRO A 245 -7.62 -10.50 2.14
N MET A 246 -7.49 -11.04 3.35
CA MET A 246 -7.44 -10.22 4.56
C MET A 246 -6.31 -9.18 4.57
N PHE A 247 -5.22 -9.40 3.83
CA PHE A 247 -4.12 -8.43 3.73
C PHE A 247 -4.35 -7.32 2.69
N GLU A 248 -5.40 -7.44 1.89
CA GLU A 248 -5.84 -6.44 0.92
C GLU A 248 -6.98 -5.55 1.48
N GLU A 249 -7.22 -5.64 2.80
CA GLU A 249 -8.34 -5.00 3.49
C GLU A 249 -7.91 -3.74 4.26
N LYS A 250 -8.58 -2.62 4.00
CA LYS A 250 -8.42 -1.38 4.79
C LYS A 250 -9.03 -1.51 6.19
N MET A 251 -9.95 -2.47 6.40
CA MET A 251 -10.54 -2.72 7.74
C MET A 251 -9.53 -3.25 8.77
N LEU A 252 -8.31 -3.62 8.39
CA LEU A 252 -7.24 -3.92 9.35
C LEU A 252 -7.02 -2.76 10.32
N PHE A 253 -7.16 -1.53 9.86
CA PHE A 253 -7.07 -0.35 10.73
C PHE A 253 -8.28 -0.19 11.67
N ALA A 254 -9.48 -0.59 11.22
CA ALA A 254 -10.64 -0.63 12.10
C ALA A 254 -10.48 -1.68 13.22
N LEU A 255 -9.89 -2.83 12.91
CA LEU A 255 -9.53 -3.84 13.92
C LEU A 255 -8.48 -3.32 14.91
N LEU A 256 -7.47 -2.56 14.47
CA LEU A 256 -6.47 -1.92 15.34
C LEU A 256 -7.11 -0.97 16.35
N TRP A 257 -8.13 -0.22 15.93
CA TRP A 257 -8.83 0.74 16.79
C TRP A 257 -9.98 0.14 17.60
N ASN A 258 -10.37 -1.11 17.32
CA ASN A 258 -11.45 -1.76 18.06
C ASN A 258 -11.08 -1.95 19.53
N ARG A 259 -11.86 -1.36 20.43
CA ARG A 259 -11.62 -1.37 21.89
C ARG A 259 -11.59 -2.78 22.48
N ASN A 260 -12.41 -3.69 21.95
CA ASN A 260 -12.46 -5.07 22.41
C ASN A 260 -11.18 -5.86 22.11
N LEU A 261 -10.36 -5.39 21.15
CA LEU A 261 -9.09 -6.02 20.76
C LEU A 261 -7.86 -5.38 21.42
N HIS A 262 -8.06 -4.39 22.30
CA HIS A 262 -6.94 -3.66 22.92
C HIS A 262 -5.95 -4.60 23.63
N ASN A 263 -6.44 -5.55 24.43
CA ASN A 263 -5.59 -6.49 25.16
C ASN A 263 -4.83 -7.43 24.21
N PHE A 264 -5.48 -7.88 23.12
CA PHE A 264 -4.82 -8.68 22.09
C PHE A 264 -3.68 -7.89 21.43
N TRP A 265 -3.96 -6.67 21.00
CA TRP A 265 -2.94 -5.83 20.36
C TRP A 265 -1.77 -5.52 21.31
N ARG A 266 -2.05 -5.23 22.58
CA ARG A 266 -1.01 -4.99 23.59
C ARG A 266 -0.13 -6.21 23.80
N GLN A 267 -0.71 -7.40 23.80
CA GLN A 267 0.02 -8.66 23.97
C GLN A 267 0.91 -8.96 22.75
N GLU A 268 0.39 -8.82 21.53
CA GLU A 268 1.07 -9.25 20.30
C GLU A 268 2.02 -8.20 19.72
N LEU A 269 1.75 -6.92 19.96
CA LEU A 269 2.57 -5.80 19.46
C LEU A 269 3.52 -5.24 20.53
N GLY A 270 3.18 -5.41 21.81
CA GLY A 270 3.78 -4.66 22.90
C GLY A 270 3.31 -3.20 22.93
N GLU A 271 3.46 -2.55 24.10
CA GLU A 271 2.98 -1.18 24.32
C GLU A 271 3.60 -0.17 23.35
N GLY A 272 4.90 -0.30 23.08
CA GLY A 272 5.64 0.64 22.23
C GLY A 272 5.15 0.65 20.78
N PHE A 273 4.97 -0.53 20.16
CA PHE A 273 4.49 -0.61 18.77
C PHE A 273 3.01 -0.24 18.67
N LEU A 274 2.19 -0.64 19.65
CA LEU A 274 0.77 -0.27 19.68
C LEU A 274 0.58 1.24 19.78
N THR A 275 1.30 1.90 20.67
CA THR A 275 1.26 3.37 20.83
C THR A 275 1.73 4.05 19.55
N ARG A 276 2.83 3.57 18.95
CA ARG A 276 3.33 4.12 17.69
C ARG A 276 2.32 3.97 16.55
N LEU A 277 1.74 2.79 16.37
CA LEU A 277 0.71 2.56 15.35
C LEU A 277 -0.50 3.46 15.55
N LYS A 278 -1.01 3.58 16.76
CA LYS A 278 -2.15 4.46 17.07
C LYS A 278 -1.84 5.94 16.87
N LYS A 279 -0.58 6.36 16.96
CA LYS A 279 -0.17 7.74 16.67
C LYS A 279 -0.20 8.05 15.17
N ILE A 280 0.16 7.07 14.33
CA ILE A 280 0.35 7.29 12.89
C ILE A 280 -0.79 6.75 12.01
N VAL A 281 -1.63 5.86 12.53
CA VAL A 281 -2.82 5.34 11.85
C VAL A 281 -4.03 6.16 12.30
N PRO A 282 -4.71 6.88 11.39
CA PRO A 282 -5.91 7.63 11.75
C PRO A 282 -6.97 6.73 12.36
N TYR A 283 -7.78 7.26 13.28
CA TYR A 283 -8.89 6.51 13.84
C TYR A 283 -9.79 6.00 12.73
N THR A 284 -10.04 4.69 12.73
CA THR A 284 -10.76 4.00 11.65
C THR A 284 -11.86 3.15 12.25
N TRP A 285 -13.04 3.20 11.65
CA TRP A 285 -14.21 2.39 12.01
C TRP A 285 -14.61 1.50 10.85
N LEU A 286 -15.15 0.33 11.13
CA LEU A 286 -15.93 -0.42 10.16
C LEU A 286 -17.38 0.10 10.20
N VAL A 287 -17.96 0.42 9.05
CA VAL A 287 -19.34 0.89 8.94
C VAL A 287 -20.26 -0.34 8.95
N ASP A 288 -20.51 -0.88 10.15
CA ASP A 288 -21.33 -2.09 10.37
C ASP A 288 -22.77 -1.69 10.67
N PRO A 289 -23.77 -2.07 9.84
CA PRO A 289 -25.17 -1.72 10.04
C PRO A 289 -25.84 -2.42 11.23
N THR A 290 -25.16 -3.33 11.92
CA THR A 290 -25.69 -4.03 13.07
C THR A 290 -26.14 -3.02 14.13
N PRO A 291 -27.40 -3.09 14.64
CA PRO A 291 -27.89 -2.18 15.66
C PRO A 291 -27.00 -2.20 16.92
N MET A 292 -26.67 -1.03 17.40
CA MET A 292 -25.91 -0.91 18.64
C MET A 292 -26.79 -1.18 19.85
N PRO A 293 -26.19 -1.70 20.94
CA PRO A 293 -26.90 -1.83 22.22
C PRO A 293 -27.46 -0.47 22.69
N PRO A 294 -28.57 -0.45 23.46
CA PRO A 294 -29.09 0.77 24.07
C PRO A 294 -27.99 1.54 24.82
N HIS A 295 -27.96 2.85 24.65
CA HIS A 295 -26.97 3.77 25.25
C HIS A 295 -25.51 3.60 24.76
N ALA A 296 -25.26 2.72 23.78
CA ALA A 296 -23.96 2.66 23.12
C ALA A 296 -23.79 3.83 22.14
N ALA A 297 -22.56 4.29 22.00
CA ALA A 297 -22.19 5.29 21.01
C ALA A 297 -20.96 4.81 20.21
N ILE A 298 -20.91 5.24 18.95
CA ILE A 298 -19.73 5.01 18.10
C ILE A 298 -18.57 5.80 18.74
N PRO A 299 -17.49 5.12 19.12
CA PRO A 299 -16.36 5.76 19.79
C PRO A 299 -15.85 6.97 18.97
N GLU A 300 -15.49 8.05 19.64
CA GLU A 300 -14.92 9.28 19.04
C GLU A 300 -15.86 10.09 18.11
N LEU A 301 -17.05 9.57 17.76
CA LEU A 301 -18.04 10.26 16.94
C LEU A 301 -19.23 10.76 17.73
N ASN A 302 -19.52 10.17 18.91
CA ASN A 302 -20.70 10.44 19.74
C ASN A 302 -22.04 10.23 18.99
N LEU A 303 -22.03 9.36 17.97
CA LEU A 303 -23.22 8.97 17.22
C LEU A 303 -23.73 7.64 17.77
N THR A 304 -25.03 7.45 17.78
CA THR A 304 -25.70 6.22 18.24
C THR A 304 -26.18 5.35 17.08
N ASP A 305 -26.11 5.88 15.86
CA ASP A 305 -26.48 5.18 14.62
C ASP A 305 -25.63 5.75 13.46
N TRP A 306 -25.23 4.88 12.55
CA TRP A 306 -24.48 5.29 11.34
C TRP A 306 -25.27 6.23 10.42
N GLN A 307 -26.61 6.14 10.41
CA GLN A 307 -27.45 7.06 9.63
C GLN A 307 -27.26 8.53 10.04
N GLN A 308 -26.85 8.78 11.29
CA GLN A 308 -26.58 10.13 11.78
C GLN A 308 -25.37 10.78 11.10
N LEU A 309 -24.48 10.02 10.44
CA LEU A 309 -23.41 10.57 9.60
C LEU A 309 -23.97 11.49 8.51
N LYS A 310 -25.19 11.25 8.03
CA LYS A 310 -25.84 12.05 6.98
C LYS A 310 -26.25 13.43 7.46
N THR A 311 -26.44 13.60 8.76
CA THR A 311 -26.86 14.89 9.38
C THR A 311 -25.69 15.78 9.74
N LEU A 312 -24.44 15.29 9.64
CA LEU A 312 -23.24 16.08 9.93
C LEU A 312 -23.10 17.25 8.94
N SER A 313 -22.79 18.42 9.46
CA SER A 313 -22.41 19.57 8.64
C SER A 313 -21.11 19.32 7.89
N GLN A 314 -20.85 20.07 6.83
CA GLN A 314 -19.61 19.94 6.05
C GLN A 314 -18.34 20.08 6.90
N LYS A 315 -18.36 20.90 7.94
CA LYS A 315 -17.23 21.09 8.86
C LYS A 315 -17.01 19.88 9.80
N GLU A 316 -18.08 19.16 10.12
CA GLU A 316 -18.01 17.97 10.98
C GLU A 316 -17.59 16.73 10.19
N ARG A 317 -17.65 16.79 8.85
CA ARG A 317 -17.29 15.70 7.94
C ARG A 317 -15.78 15.65 7.62
N ASP A 318 -14.90 15.96 8.60
CA ASP A 318 -13.47 15.64 8.50
C ASP A 318 -13.22 14.13 8.58
N LEU A 319 -13.88 13.44 7.66
CA LEU A 319 -13.99 12.00 7.57
C LEU A 319 -13.80 11.57 6.12
N ILE A 320 -13.24 10.40 5.93
CA ILE A 320 -13.11 9.77 4.62
C ILE A 320 -13.73 8.38 4.67
N LEU A 321 -14.68 8.12 3.79
CA LEU A 321 -15.31 6.81 3.62
C LEU A 321 -14.59 6.08 2.48
N LYS A 322 -14.21 4.82 2.72
CA LYS A 322 -13.47 4.01 1.74
C LYS A 322 -14.07 2.61 1.66
N VAL A 323 -14.20 2.06 0.45
CA VAL A 323 -14.39 0.61 0.28
C VAL A 323 -13.17 -0.11 0.83
N SER A 324 -13.37 -1.14 1.67
CA SER A 324 -12.29 -1.76 2.44
C SER A 324 -11.32 -2.55 1.56
N GLY A 325 -11.79 -3.57 0.86
CA GLY A 325 -10.99 -4.44 0.01
C GLY A 325 -11.88 -5.37 -0.82
N PHE A 326 -11.29 -6.33 -1.50
CA PHE A 326 -11.94 -7.34 -2.33
C PHE A 326 -13.03 -6.78 -3.26
N SER A 327 -12.72 -5.67 -3.92
CA SER A 327 -13.62 -4.96 -4.84
C SER A 327 -12.79 -4.12 -5.81
N GLU A 328 -13.19 -4.05 -7.07
CA GLU A 328 -12.62 -3.13 -8.05
C GLU A 328 -12.67 -1.66 -7.58
N ASN A 329 -13.68 -1.31 -6.76
CA ASN A 329 -13.83 0.01 -6.18
C ASN A 329 -12.85 0.28 -5.01
N ALA A 330 -12.22 -0.73 -4.44
CA ALA A 330 -11.21 -0.55 -3.41
C ALA A 330 -9.86 -0.09 -3.97
N TRP A 331 -9.68 -0.15 -5.30
CA TRP A 331 -8.44 0.13 -6.00
C TRP A 331 -8.50 1.46 -6.78
N GLY A 332 -7.36 2.12 -6.97
CA GLY A 332 -7.27 3.32 -7.81
C GLY A 332 -8.06 4.54 -7.29
N ALA A 333 -8.34 4.63 -6.00
CA ALA A 333 -9.16 5.67 -5.36
C ALA A 333 -10.63 5.72 -5.83
N ARG A 334 -11.14 4.72 -6.55
CA ARG A 334 -12.52 4.70 -7.09
C ARG A 334 -13.59 4.74 -6.00
N GLY A 335 -13.37 4.07 -4.87
CA GLY A 335 -14.30 3.99 -3.72
C GLY A 335 -13.88 4.86 -2.54
N VAL A 336 -13.35 6.06 -2.79
CA VAL A 336 -12.87 6.99 -1.77
C VAL A 336 -13.72 8.26 -1.77
N PHE A 337 -14.38 8.56 -0.65
CA PHE A 337 -15.31 9.67 -0.49
C PHE A 337 -14.85 10.59 0.65
N LEU A 338 -14.34 11.77 0.31
CA LEU A 338 -13.93 12.77 1.30
C LEU A 338 -15.15 13.59 1.74
N GLY A 339 -15.57 13.44 2.99
CA GLY A 339 -16.82 13.99 3.51
C GLY A 339 -16.90 15.51 3.42
N SER A 340 -15.79 16.23 3.65
CA SER A 340 -15.73 17.68 3.56
C SER A 340 -15.86 18.23 2.12
N ASP A 341 -15.64 17.42 1.09
CA ASP A 341 -15.66 17.84 -0.31
C ASP A 341 -16.99 17.54 -1.00
N LEU A 342 -17.74 16.58 -0.47
CA LEU A 342 -19.01 16.17 -1.04
C LEU A 342 -20.16 17.11 -0.62
N SER A 343 -21.15 17.23 -1.50
CA SER A 343 -22.45 17.80 -1.14
C SER A 343 -23.11 16.94 -0.03
N SER A 344 -24.10 17.49 0.67
CA SER A 344 -24.85 16.71 1.67
C SER A 344 -25.58 15.52 1.05
N ALA A 345 -26.07 15.67 -0.19
CA ALA A 345 -26.76 14.60 -0.92
C ALA A 345 -25.78 13.47 -1.32
N ASP A 346 -24.60 13.81 -1.87
CA ASP A 346 -23.61 12.83 -2.30
C ASP A 346 -23.00 12.10 -1.09
N TRP A 347 -22.75 12.81 0.01
CA TRP A 347 -22.30 12.19 1.26
C TRP A 347 -23.34 11.22 1.82
N SER A 348 -24.62 11.63 1.84
CA SER A 348 -25.71 10.75 2.28
C SER A 348 -25.83 9.49 1.41
N ALA A 349 -25.71 9.64 0.09
CA ALA A 349 -25.71 8.51 -0.84
C ALA A 349 -24.53 7.56 -0.60
N ALA A 350 -23.33 8.10 -0.34
CA ALA A 350 -22.16 7.29 -0.02
C ALA A 350 -22.32 6.50 1.29
N VAL A 351 -22.89 7.13 2.34
CA VAL A 351 -23.22 6.46 3.60
C VAL A 351 -24.27 5.37 3.41
N ASP A 352 -25.34 5.64 2.67
CA ASP A 352 -26.38 4.64 2.39
C ASP A 352 -25.83 3.46 1.59
N ALA A 353 -24.97 3.72 0.61
CA ALA A 353 -24.28 2.67 -0.15
C ALA A 353 -23.38 1.80 0.73
N ALA A 354 -22.61 2.41 1.64
CA ALA A 354 -21.74 1.68 2.57
C ALA A 354 -22.55 0.75 3.49
N LEU A 355 -23.64 1.24 4.04
CA LEU A 355 -24.53 0.42 4.92
C LEU A 355 -25.22 -0.69 4.15
N LYS A 356 -25.72 -0.41 2.95
CA LYS A 356 -26.42 -1.37 2.09
C LYS A 356 -25.50 -2.50 1.63
N ASN A 357 -24.26 -2.17 1.28
CA ASN A 357 -23.32 -3.13 0.68
C ASN A 357 -22.43 -3.83 1.72
N PHE A 358 -22.70 -3.68 3.01
CA PHE A 358 -21.85 -4.19 4.09
C PHE A 358 -21.46 -5.66 3.93
N GLU A 359 -22.41 -6.54 3.61
CA GLU A 359 -22.17 -7.99 3.50
C GLU A 359 -21.34 -8.37 2.25
N THR A 360 -21.31 -7.54 1.22
CA THR A 360 -20.67 -7.84 -0.07
C THR A 360 -19.42 -7.00 -0.35
N SER A 361 -19.40 -5.77 0.14
CA SER A 361 -18.31 -4.83 -0.07
C SER A 361 -18.25 -3.85 1.11
N PRO A 362 -17.73 -4.30 2.27
CA PRO A 362 -17.71 -3.49 3.48
C PRO A 362 -16.89 -2.23 3.30
N SER A 363 -17.28 -1.17 3.97
CA SER A 363 -16.59 0.12 3.94
C SER A 363 -16.05 0.51 5.32
N VAL A 364 -14.93 1.20 5.32
CA VAL A 364 -14.37 1.83 6.52
C VAL A 364 -14.59 3.32 6.48
N LEU A 365 -14.88 3.91 7.64
CA LEU A 365 -14.84 5.34 7.88
C LEU A 365 -13.51 5.64 8.59
N GLN A 366 -12.79 6.65 8.14
CA GLN A 366 -11.50 7.02 8.71
C GLN A 366 -11.47 8.53 8.99
N ARG A 367 -10.84 8.95 10.09
CA ARG A 367 -10.53 10.37 10.32
C ARG A 367 -9.68 10.89 9.18
N PHE A 368 -10.07 12.02 8.62
CA PHE A 368 -9.27 12.69 7.63
C PHE A 368 -8.19 13.54 8.31
N HIS A 369 -6.94 13.24 8.01
CA HIS A 369 -5.81 14.07 8.41
C HIS A 369 -5.37 14.90 7.22
N LYS A 370 -5.51 16.22 7.35
CA LYS A 370 -5.18 17.15 6.27
C LYS A 370 -3.69 17.08 5.95
N PRO A 371 -3.31 16.80 4.69
CA PRO A 371 -1.91 16.81 4.29
C PRO A 371 -1.29 18.20 4.45
N ALA A 372 -0.09 18.26 5.03
CA ALA A 372 0.70 19.48 5.11
C ALA A 372 1.12 19.94 3.70
N LEU A 373 1.33 21.25 3.58
CA LEU A 373 1.94 21.82 2.38
C LEU A 373 3.45 21.63 2.44
N VAL A 374 4.02 21.22 1.32
CA VAL A 374 5.46 21.10 1.10
C VAL A 374 5.88 22.02 -0.04
N GLU A 375 7.15 22.42 -0.02
CA GLU A 375 7.76 23.15 -1.12
C GLU A 375 8.58 22.16 -1.94
N ALA A 376 8.44 22.23 -3.26
CA ALA A 376 9.18 21.44 -4.23
C ALA A 376 9.43 22.29 -5.48
N SER A 377 10.24 21.78 -6.39
CA SER A 377 10.46 22.43 -7.68
C SER A 377 10.57 21.38 -8.78
N TRP A 378 10.20 21.75 -9.98
CA TRP A 378 10.35 20.94 -11.18
C TRP A 378 10.94 21.76 -12.32
N PHE A 379 11.53 21.11 -13.30
CA PHE A 379 12.16 21.79 -14.42
C PHE A 379 11.22 21.82 -15.63
N ASP A 380 10.87 23.03 -16.06
CA ASP A 380 10.12 23.28 -17.29
C ASP A 380 11.08 23.27 -18.48
N PHE A 381 11.02 22.20 -19.28
CA PHE A 381 11.89 22.01 -20.42
C PHE A 381 11.57 22.92 -21.63
N GLU A 382 10.35 23.44 -21.71
CA GLU A 382 9.96 24.37 -22.78
C GLU A 382 10.53 25.77 -22.50
N LYS A 383 10.41 26.21 -21.24
CA LYS A 383 10.91 27.51 -20.80
C LYS A 383 12.37 27.48 -20.37
N ASN A 384 12.96 26.28 -20.21
CA ASN A 384 14.31 26.06 -19.70
C ASN A 384 14.53 26.74 -18.32
N GLU A 385 13.57 26.63 -17.41
CA GLU A 385 13.59 27.25 -16.09
C GLU A 385 13.15 26.31 -14.99
N LEU A 386 13.62 26.57 -13.75
CA LEU A 386 13.16 25.87 -12.56
C LEU A 386 11.89 26.54 -12.03
N VAL A 387 10.81 25.77 -11.91
CA VAL A 387 9.50 26.24 -11.48
C VAL A 387 9.23 25.80 -10.05
N PRO A 388 9.08 26.70 -9.08
CA PRO A 388 8.70 26.34 -7.73
C PRO A 388 7.24 25.89 -7.66
N MET A 389 6.95 24.92 -6.79
CA MET A 389 5.61 24.39 -6.58
C MET A 389 5.34 24.19 -5.10
N LYS A 390 4.26 24.81 -4.59
CA LYS A 390 3.65 24.39 -3.34
C LYS A 390 2.76 23.19 -3.62
N GLY A 391 2.93 22.10 -2.86
CA GLY A 391 2.23 20.85 -3.09
C GLY A 391 1.87 20.11 -1.81
N ARG A 392 1.30 18.93 -1.98
CA ARG A 392 1.03 17.96 -0.93
C ARG A 392 1.73 16.66 -1.31
N ALA A 393 2.47 16.09 -0.36
CA ALA A 393 3.27 14.90 -0.61
C ALA A 393 2.60 13.64 -0.04
N ARG A 394 2.58 12.58 -0.85
CA ARG A 394 2.42 11.20 -0.42
C ARG A 394 3.75 10.50 -0.55
N LEU A 395 4.16 9.81 0.52
CA LEU A 395 5.35 8.98 0.53
C LEU A 395 4.96 7.50 0.53
N CYS A 396 5.58 6.73 -0.33
CA CYS A 396 5.40 5.30 -0.44
C CYS A 396 6.73 4.60 -0.15
N PRO A 397 7.07 4.30 1.12
CA PRO A 397 8.21 3.46 1.44
C PRO A 397 7.92 2.00 1.13
N TYR A 398 8.88 1.29 0.54
CA TYR A 398 8.80 -0.13 0.22
C TYR A 398 9.68 -0.92 1.17
N TYR A 399 9.04 -1.77 1.98
CA TYR A 399 9.75 -2.70 2.86
C TYR A 399 9.67 -4.11 2.29
N PHE A 400 10.83 -4.68 2.03
CA PHE A 400 10.98 -6.05 1.55
C PHE A 400 11.30 -6.97 2.72
N VAL A 401 10.53 -8.04 2.88
CA VAL A 401 10.63 -8.96 4.02
C VAL A 401 11.32 -10.23 3.57
N SER A 402 12.56 -10.41 3.98
CA SER A 402 13.37 -11.60 3.73
C SER A 402 13.45 -12.51 4.95
N GLY A 403 13.95 -13.73 4.77
CA GLY A 403 14.07 -14.75 5.82
C GLY A 403 12.81 -15.59 5.98
N GLU A 404 12.79 -16.46 7.00
CA GLU A 404 11.70 -17.39 7.30
C GLU A 404 11.40 -17.43 8.79
N GLY A 405 10.15 -17.72 9.16
CA GLY A 405 9.73 -17.87 10.54
C GLY A 405 10.11 -16.67 11.42
N ASP A 406 10.91 -16.92 12.45
CA ASP A 406 11.37 -15.87 13.37
C ASP A 406 12.54 -15.04 12.83
N SER A 407 13.17 -15.48 11.75
CA SER A 407 14.24 -14.74 11.07
C SER A 407 13.73 -13.68 10.09
N LEU A 408 12.42 -13.54 9.91
CA LEU A 408 11.83 -12.50 9.05
C LEU A 408 12.34 -11.11 9.43
N ARG A 409 12.88 -10.39 8.44
CA ARG A 409 13.42 -9.03 8.61
C ARG A 409 12.94 -8.14 7.47
N PRO A 410 12.33 -6.99 7.77
CA PRO A 410 11.99 -5.99 6.77
C PRO A 410 13.20 -5.11 6.51
N GLN A 411 13.44 -4.83 5.24
CA GLN A 411 14.45 -3.88 4.78
C GLN A 411 13.78 -2.80 3.93
N LEU A 412 14.07 -1.54 4.21
CA LEU A 412 13.64 -0.43 3.37
C LEU A 412 14.43 -0.46 2.06
N GLY A 413 13.73 -0.61 0.93
CA GLY A 413 14.33 -0.60 -0.39
C GLY A 413 14.42 0.79 -1.00
N GLY A 414 13.45 1.63 -0.73
CA GLY A 414 13.34 3.00 -1.24
C GLY A 414 12.05 3.66 -0.81
N VAL A 415 11.94 4.96 -1.10
CA VAL A 415 10.74 5.76 -0.81
C VAL A 415 10.41 6.61 -2.03
N LEU A 416 9.22 6.40 -2.59
CA LEU A 416 8.69 7.26 -3.65
C LEU A 416 7.94 8.43 -3.04
N ALA A 417 8.32 9.65 -3.37
CA ALA A 417 7.51 10.84 -3.13
C ALA A 417 6.68 11.16 -4.37
N THR A 418 5.36 11.31 -4.18
CA THR A 418 4.44 11.87 -5.16
C THR A 418 3.94 13.20 -4.61
N ILE A 419 4.30 14.30 -5.27
CA ILE A 419 3.95 15.65 -4.83
C ILE A 419 3.00 16.24 -5.86
N VAL A 420 1.75 16.48 -5.45
CA VAL A 420 0.71 17.09 -6.29
C VAL A 420 0.54 18.58 -5.95
N PRO A 421 0.05 19.41 -6.88
CA PRO A 421 -0.27 20.81 -6.59
C PRO A 421 -1.19 20.99 -5.38
N ALA A 422 -1.03 22.10 -4.65
CA ALA A 422 -1.67 22.35 -3.35
C ALA A 422 -3.21 22.39 -3.38
N ASP A 423 -3.81 22.64 -4.54
CA ASP A 423 -5.26 22.63 -4.77
C ASP A 423 -5.85 21.22 -4.80
N LYS A 424 -5.04 20.20 -5.09
CA LYS A 424 -5.45 18.80 -5.03
C LYS A 424 -5.46 18.32 -3.58
N LYS A 425 -6.61 17.86 -3.07
CA LYS A 425 -6.77 17.34 -1.71
C LYS A 425 -6.46 15.83 -1.64
N VAL A 426 -6.77 15.10 -2.68
CA VAL A 426 -6.43 13.68 -2.81
C VAL A 426 -5.10 13.56 -3.53
N VAL A 427 -4.09 13.03 -2.81
CA VAL A 427 -2.73 12.88 -3.35
C VAL A 427 -2.65 11.55 -4.09
N HIS A 428 -3.18 11.51 -5.31
CA HIS A 428 -3.23 10.35 -6.18
C HIS A 428 -2.99 10.75 -7.65
N GLY A 429 -2.46 9.82 -8.43
CA GLY A 429 -2.16 10.02 -9.86
C GLY A 429 -0.79 10.67 -10.10
N MET A 430 -0.39 10.71 -11.36
CA MET A 430 0.92 11.23 -11.80
C MET A 430 0.81 12.53 -12.59
N THR A 431 -0.33 12.77 -13.23
CA THR A 431 -0.54 14.00 -14.02
C THR A 431 -0.34 15.23 -13.16
N ASP A 432 0.52 16.13 -13.59
CA ASP A 432 0.97 17.32 -12.87
C ASP A 432 1.72 17.06 -11.54
N ALA A 433 2.00 15.81 -11.20
CA ALA A 433 2.75 15.48 -10.00
C ALA A 433 4.27 15.50 -10.25
N ILE A 434 5.03 15.85 -9.23
CA ILE A 434 6.45 15.55 -9.16
C ILE A 434 6.59 14.12 -8.61
N LEU A 435 7.37 13.29 -9.28
CA LEU A 435 7.82 12.00 -8.76
C LEU A 435 9.32 12.08 -8.49
N ALA A 436 9.72 11.78 -7.27
CA ALA A 436 11.11 11.81 -6.87
C ALA A 436 11.41 10.73 -5.81
N PRO A 437 12.65 10.22 -5.74
CA PRO A 437 13.07 9.42 -4.59
C PRO A 437 13.25 10.34 -3.38
N CYS A 438 13.20 9.78 -2.16
CA CYS A 438 13.47 10.54 -0.93
C CYS A 438 14.91 10.37 -0.46
N ALA A 439 15.45 11.43 0.17
CA ALA A 439 16.76 11.47 0.81
C ALA A 439 16.70 12.05 2.21
#